data_a43f8b4dea9e89f374c85e95acb37b79
#
_entry.id   a43f8b4dea9e89f374c85e95acb37b79
#
_cell.length_a   1.000
_cell.length_b   1.000
_cell.length_c   1.000
_cell.angle_alpha   90.00
_cell.angle_beta   90.00
_cell.angle_gamma   90.00
#
_symmetry.space_group_name_H-M   'P 1'
#
loop_
_entity.id
_entity.type
_entity.pdbx_description
1 polymer ?
#
loop_
_entity_poly.entity_id
_entity_poly.type
_entity_poly.pdbx_seq_one_letter_code
_entity_poly.pdbx_strand_id
1 'polypeptide(L)'
;MDLNPNNAYGVEKEDVARMAELAGMEFVDHGEDEYNEGFPSEDLIYGPEQEKDLLAEMANVAFSTPGDDYAQYICENRERVYRAARMSSAVREMLVLGYRLGVSSGSGACMNDLGALYYMGDLVEQDYAKAAELYEMAADAGCFQSIINFGYIYEYGRTGKPDHAKAYQWYSLAAALAPSSEAVYKLGDMFSRGRAVPQDRSKAYRLYERSLELARDDAEIAQPAIRIASMLIDPDAPSCGIDRNPLRALALYQRAEIGLRIDIANGMTYYAKRLREAIEGQEKARELVEMDNFVIDR
;
A
#
# COMPACT_ATOMS: atom_id res chain seq x y z
N MET A 1 -24.40 -3.04 19.54
CA MET A 1 -23.23 -3.71 18.94
C MET A 1 -22.72 -4.73 19.95
N ASP A 2 -22.71 -6.01 19.58
CA ASP A 2 -22.04 -7.02 20.41
C ASP A 2 -20.55 -6.96 20.08
N LEU A 3 -19.79 -6.24 20.92
CA LEU A 3 -18.34 -6.18 20.81
C LEU A 3 -17.76 -7.55 21.20
N ASN A 4 -16.96 -8.15 20.33
CA ASN A 4 -16.31 -9.43 20.61
C ASN A 4 -15.23 -9.22 21.70
N PRO A 5 -15.41 -9.76 22.93
CA PRO A 5 -14.49 -9.52 24.06
C PRO A 5 -13.11 -10.17 23.89
N ASN A 6 -12.91 -10.96 22.84
CA ASN A 6 -11.62 -11.64 22.56
C ASN A 6 -10.76 -10.94 21.50
N ASN A 7 -11.16 -9.74 21.04
CA ASN A 7 -10.44 -9.01 20.02
C ASN A 7 -9.50 -7.96 20.64
N ALA A 8 -8.23 -8.32 20.81
CA ALA A 8 -7.22 -7.46 21.42
C ALA A 8 -6.98 -6.12 20.71
N TYR A 9 -7.44 -5.98 19.45
CA TYR A 9 -7.28 -4.77 18.64
C TYR A 9 -8.60 -4.04 18.38
N GLY A 10 -9.72 -4.55 18.91
CA GLY A 10 -11.04 -3.93 18.79
C GLY A 10 -11.20 -2.70 19.67
N VAL A 11 -12.38 -2.09 19.58
CA VAL A 11 -12.77 -0.95 20.44
C VAL A 11 -13.54 -1.43 21.67
N GLU A 12 -13.40 -0.67 22.76
CA GLU A 12 -14.22 -0.78 23.94
C GLU A 12 -15.28 0.35 23.98
N LYS A 13 -16.18 0.33 24.95
CA LYS A 13 -17.23 1.37 25.04
C LYS A 13 -16.66 2.78 25.21
N GLU A 14 -15.56 2.90 25.94
CA GLU A 14 -14.84 4.15 26.15
C GLU A 14 -14.26 4.70 24.84
N ASP A 15 -13.79 3.83 23.95
CA ASP A 15 -13.27 4.21 22.62
C ASP A 15 -14.40 4.79 21.74
N VAL A 16 -15.60 4.17 21.77
CA VAL A 16 -16.79 4.65 21.04
C VAL A 16 -17.23 6.03 21.56
N ALA A 17 -17.27 6.20 22.89
CA ALA A 17 -17.57 7.49 23.51
C ALA A 17 -16.51 8.55 23.11
N ARG A 18 -15.25 8.18 23.07
CA ARG A 18 -14.14 9.07 22.64
C ARG A 18 -14.28 9.49 21.18
N MET A 19 -14.69 8.58 20.28
CA MET A 19 -14.94 8.92 18.87
C MET A 19 -16.09 9.95 18.74
N ALA A 20 -17.17 9.78 19.50
CA ALA A 20 -18.29 10.73 19.51
C ALA A 20 -17.84 12.10 20.03
N GLU A 21 -17.05 12.14 21.10
CA GLU A 21 -16.49 13.38 21.65
C GLU A 21 -15.59 14.10 20.61
N LEU A 22 -14.68 13.39 19.95
CA LEU A 22 -13.81 13.94 18.91
C LEU A 22 -14.58 14.53 17.74
N ALA A 23 -15.71 13.91 17.38
CA ALA A 23 -16.62 14.38 16.33
C ALA A 23 -17.51 15.55 16.79
N GLY A 24 -17.49 15.90 18.08
CA GLY A 24 -18.42 16.89 18.66
C GLY A 24 -19.87 16.43 18.63
N MET A 25 -20.11 15.12 18.63
CA MET A 25 -21.44 14.50 18.65
C MET A 25 -21.86 14.27 20.10
N GLU A 26 -23.10 14.64 20.45
CA GLU A 26 -23.69 14.16 21.68
C GLU A 26 -24.06 12.69 21.51
N PHE A 27 -23.52 11.83 22.36
CA PHE A 27 -23.85 10.41 22.33
C PHE A 27 -25.27 10.21 22.86
N VAL A 28 -26.22 10.13 21.94
CA VAL A 28 -27.59 9.71 22.25
C VAL A 28 -27.76 8.34 21.61
N ASP A 29 -27.93 7.32 22.43
CA ASP A 29 -28.20 5.94 21.98
C ASP A 29 -29.61 5.88 21.38
N HIS A 30 -29.73 6.21 20.11
CA HIS A 30 -30.94 6.04 19.32
C HIS A 30 -30.62 5.46 17.96
N GLY A 31 -31.32 4.33 17.68
CA GLY A 31 -31.29 3.68 16.37
C GLY A 31 -31.72 4.60 15.23
N GLU A 32 -31.10 4.35 14.12
CA GLU A 32 -31.44 4.65 12.71
C GLU A 32 -32.18 5.98 12.45
N ASP A 33 -31.50 6.93 11.77
CA ASP A 33 -32.16 7.73 10.73
C ASP A 33 -31.18 8.61 9.90
N GLU A 34 -31.39 8.50 8.58
CA GLU A 34 -31.24 9.42 7.44
C GLU A 34 -29.85 10.02 7.05
N TYR A 35 -29.45 9.63 5.83
CA TYR A 35 -28.40 10.20 4.98
C TYR A 35 -28.68 11.64 4.56
N ASN A 36 -27.65 12.47 4.52
CA ASN A 36 -27.68 13.72 3.78
C ASN A 36 -26.39 13.89 2.94
N GLU A 37 -26.57 14.06 1.62
CA GLU A 37 -25.52 14.23 0.62
C GLU A 37 -25.03 15.69 0.56
N GLY A 38 -23.72 15.89 0.34
CA GLY A 38 -23.19 17.17 -0.11
C GLY A 38 -21.69 17.34 0.10
N PHE A 39 -20.90 17.12 -0.96
CA PHE A 39 -19.46 17.39 -0.96
C PHE A 39 -19.15 18.75 -1.63
N PRO A 40 -18.29 19.58 -1.04
CA PRO A 40 -17.62 20.66 -1.76
C PRO A 40 -16.16 20.33 -2.10
N SER A 41 -15.75 20.79 -3.29
CA SER A 41 -14.47 20.60 -3.93
C SER A 41 -13.40 21.60 -3.49
N GLU A 42 -12.14 21.11 -3.49
CA GLU A 42 -10.83 21.73 -3.78
C GLU A 42 -10.40 23.04 -3.06
N ASP A 43 -9.14 23.00 -2.60
CA ASP A 43 -8.29 24.14 -2.15
C ASP A 43 -8.60 24.77 -0.79
N LEU A 44 -8.77 23.97 0.28
CA LEU A 44 -8.93 24.51 1.63
C LEU A 44 -7.65 24.33 2.47
N ILE A 45 -7.13 25.46 2.94
CA ILE A 45 -6.17 25.53 4.04
C ILE A 45 -6.79 24.79 5.24
N TYR A 46 -6.10 23.76 5.74
CA TYR A 46 -6.56 22.97 6.87
C TYR A 46 -6.62 23.85 8.14
N GLY A 47 -7.83 24.11 8.62
CA GLY A 47 -8.11 24.92 9.80
C GLY A 47 -9.07 24.20 10.78
N PRO A 48 -9.40 24.81 11.94
CA PRO A 48 -10.23 24.17 12.96
C PRO A 48 -11.63 23.72 12.48
N GLU A 49 -12.26 24.45 11.55
CA GLU A 49 -13.55 24.05 10.98
C GLU A 49 -13.41 22.83 10.09
N GLN A 50 -12.40 22.78 9.22
CA GLN A 50 -12.12 21.63 8.36
C GLN A 50 -11.75 20.39 9.16
N GLU A 51 -11.06 20.57 10.29
CA GLU A 51 -10.77 19.48 11.23
C GLU A 51 -12.06 18.91 11.83
N LYS A 52 -12.96 19.77 12.30
CA LYS A 52 -14.25 19.38 12.87
C LYS A 52 -15.10 18.64 11.86
N ASP A 53 -15.21 19.17 10.64
CA ASP A 53 -15.97 18.54 9.56
C ASP A 53 -15.40 17.16 9.21
N LEU A 54 -14.07 17.04 9.09
CA LEU A 54 -13.40 15.77 8.80
C LEU A 54 -13.64 14.75 9.92
N LEU A 55 -13.55 15.16 11.18
CA LEU A 55 -13.81 14.29 12.32
C LEU A 55 -15.28 13.81 12.33
N ALA A 56 -16.23 14.69 12.03
CA ALA A 56 -17.64 14.34 11.93
C ALA A 56 -17.90 13.35 10.76
N GLU A 57 -17.31 13.58 9.59
CA GLU A 57 -17.39 12.66 8.45
C GLU A 57 -16.83 11.27 8.81
N MET A 58 -15.62 11.21 9.37
CA MET A 58 -14.97 9.96 9.76
C MET A 58 -15.79 9.19 10.80
N ALA A 59 -16.32 9.89 11.82
CA ALA A 59 -17.17 9.28 12.85
C ALA A 59 -18.48 8.77 12.24
N ASN A 60 -19.12 9.56 11.38
CA ASN A 60 -20.38 9.16 10.74
C ASN A 60 -20.21 7.86 9.94
N VAL A 61 -19.17 7.77 9.11
CA VAL A 61 -18.89 6.54 8.36
C VAL A 61 -18.58 5.37 9.31
N ALA A 62 -17.74 5.60 10.33
CA ALA A 62 -17.38 4.56 11.28
C ALA A 62 -18.58 4.00 12.05
N PHE A 63 -19.55 4.84 12.41
CA PHE A 63 -20.72 4.43 13.18
C PHE A 63 -21.85 3.89 12.31
N SER A 64 -22.06 4.45 11.10
CA SER A 64 -23.15 4.04 10.22
C SER A 64 -22.85 2.71 9.52
N THR A 65 -21.62 2.55 9.05
CA THR A 65 -21.19 1.39 8.27
C THR A 65 -19.80 0.92 8.74
N PRO A 66 -19.71 0.39 9.97
CA PRO A 66 -18.43 -0.07 10.50
C PRO A 66 -17.90 -1.24 9.67
N GLY A 67 -16.61 -1.22 9.41
CA GLY A 67 -15.94 -2.29 8.71
C GLY A 67 -15.35 -1.87 7.37
N ASP A 68 -15.64 -2.62 6.30
CA ASP A 68 -15.02 -2.42 4.99
C ASP A 68 -15.32 -1.05 4.38
N ASP A 69 -16.51 -0.49 4.63
CA ASP A 69 -16.89 0.84 4.15
C ASP A 69 -16.03 1.95 4.78
N TYR A 70 -15.66 1.81 6.07
CA TYR A 70 -14.74 2.75 6.69
C TYR A 70 -13.34 2.66 6.05
N ALA A 71 -12.81 1.46 5.82
CA ALA A 71 -11.54 1.28 5.14
C ALA A 71 -11.59 1.84 3.70
N GLN A 72 -12.70 1.64 2.99
CA GLN A 72 -12.91 2.21 1.65
C GLN A 72 -12.94 3.74 1.69
N TYR A 73 -13.69 4.34 2.61
CA TYR A 73 -13.74 5.80 2.80
C TYR A 73 -12.34 6.37 3.04
N ILE A 74 -11.54 5.74 3.92
CA ILE A 74 -10.17 6.19 4.18
C ILE A 74 -9.30 6.03 2.92
N CYS A 75 -9.46 4.96 2.17
CA CYS A 75 -8.72 4.74 0.91
C CYS A 75 -9.01 5.84 -0.12
N GLU A 76 -10.28 6.17 -0.32
CA GLU A 76 -10.73 7.22 -1.25
C GLU A 76 -10.32 8.63 -0.82
N ASN A 77 -10.23 8.89 0.49
CA ASN A 77 -9.85 10.18 1.08
C ASN A 77 -8.41 10.18 1.65
N ARG A 78 -7.57 9.25 1.22
CA ARG A 78 -6.28 8.97 1.85
C ARG A 78 -5.39 10.20 2.00
N GLU A 79 -5.19 10.97 0.91
CA GLU A 79 -4.35 12.18 0.95
C GLU A 79 -4.84 13.18 1.99
N ARG A 80 -6.14 13.50 1.99
CA ARG A 80 -6.78 14.44 2.92
C ARG A 80 -6.66 13.96 4.37
N VAL A 81 -7.04 12.70 4.64
CA VAL A 81 -7.04 12.13 5.99
C VAL A 81 -5.63 11.99 6.55
N TYR A 82 -4.68 11.45 5.77
CA TYR A 82 -3.31 11.25 6.25
C TYR A 82 -2.55 12.57 6.42
N ARG A 83 -2.81 13.57 5.58
CA ARG A 83 -2.28 14.93 5.77
C ARG A 83 -2.78 15.51 7.07
N ALA A 84 -4.09 15.46 7.31
CA ALA A 84 -4.72 15.95 8.53
C ALA A 84 -4.22 15.18 9.78
N ALA A 85 -4.11 13.86 9.73
CA ALA A 85 -3.62 13.03 10.83
C ALA A 85 -2.16 13.31 11.22
N ARG A 86 -1.33 13.80 10.28
CA ARG A 86 0.03 14.26 10.62
C ARG A 86 0.02 15.59 11.38
N MET A 87 -0.98 16.43 11.16
CA MET A 87 -1.10 17.76 11.76
C MET A 87 -1.95 17.76 13.04
N SER A 88 -2.95 16.89 13.13
CA SER A 88 -3.91 16.81 14.24
C SER A 88 -3.84 15.47 14.96
N SER A 89 -3.68 15.52 16.28
CA SER A 89 -3.77 14.34 17.14
C SER A 89 -5.20 13.79 17.20
N ALA A 90 -6.21 14.65 17.13
CA ALA A 90 -7.62 14.25 17.14
C ALA A 90 -7.98 13.43 15.88
N VAL A 91 -7.56 13.88 14.69
CA VAL A 91 -7.80 13.14 13.44
C VAL A 91 -7.02 11.81 13.45
N ARG A 92 -5.80 11.80 13.97
CA ARG A 92 -5.00 10.56 14.11
C ARG A 92 -5.67 9.56 15.06
N GLU A 93 -6.14 10.03 16.19
CA GLU A 93 -6.89 9.21 17.16
C GLU A 93 -8.16 8.65 16.52
N MET A 94 -8.97 9.49 15.84
CA MET A 94 -10.18 9.08 15.13
C MET A 94 -9.87 8.02 14.05
N LEU A 95 -8.78 8.18 13.29
CA LEU A 95 -8.36 7.21 12.27
C LEU A 95 -8.11 5.82 12.88
N VAL A 96 -7.38 5.78 13.99
CA VAL A 96 -7.07 4.51 14.68
C VAL A 96 -8.31 3.90 15.30
N LEU A 97 -9.14 4.70 15.98
CA LEU A 97 -10.38 4.23 16.61
C LEU A 97 -11.38 3.71 15.57
N GLY A 98 -11.52 4.38 14.43
CA GLY A 98 -12.38 3.91 13.35
C GLY A 98 -11.92 2.57 12.76
N TYR A 99 -10.61 2.38 12.55
CA TYR A 99 -10.09 1.07 12.16
C TYR A 99 -10.32 0.01 13.23
N ARG A 100 -10.11 0.33 14.51
CA ARG A 100 -10.37 -0.60 15.62
C ARG A 100 -11.85 -1.00 15.70
N LEU A 101 -12.76 -0.06 15.42
CA LEU A 101 -14.18 -0.35 15.33
C LEU A 101 -14.48 -1.33 14.18
N GLY A 102 -13.88 -1.13 13.01
CA GLY A 102 -13.95 -2.08 11.91
C GLY A 102 -13.35 -3.44 12.24
N VAL A 103 -12.25 -3.51 12.99
CA VAL A 103 -11.68 -4.76 13.51
C VAL A 103 -12.68 -5.47 14.42
N SER A 104 -13.38 -4.74 15.30
CA SER A 104 -14.42 -5.31 16.17
C SER A 104 -15.61 -5.88 15.38
N SER A 105 -15.90 -5.34 14.20
CA SER A 105 -16.93 -5.85 13.28
C SER A 105 -16.45 -6.99 12.39
N GLY A 106 -15.18 -7.40 12.49
CA GLY A 106 -14.60 -8.49 11.70
C GLY A 106 -14.08 -8.08 10.31
N SER A 107 -13.94 -6.78 10.03
CA SER A 107 -13.43 -6.30 8.73
C SER A 107 -11.97 -6.65 8.50
N GLY A 108 -11.71 -7.50 7.51
CA GLY A 108 -10.36 -7.83 7.07
C GLY A 108 -9.62 -6.62 6.49
N ALA A 109 -10.33 -5.70 5.84
CA ALA A 109 -9.75 -4.47 5.31
C ALA A 109 -9.25 -3.55 6.43
N CYS A 110 -10.07 -3.33 7.48
CA CYS A 110 -9.65 -2.54 8.65
C CYS A 110 -8.49 -3.19 9.41
N MET A 111 -8.48 -4.52 9.55
CA MET A 111 -7.36 -5.26 10.14
C MET A 111 -6.07 -5.03 9.34
N ASN A 112 -6.14 -5.16 8.01
CA ASN A 112 -5.00 -4.90 7.13
C ASN A 112 -4.47 -3.47 7.25
N ASP A 113 -5.36 -2.48 7.24
CA ASP A 113 -4.96 -1.07 7.23
C ASP A 113 -4.41 -0.62 8.59
N LEU A 114 -5.01 -1.10 9.70
CA LEU A 114 -4.45 -0.91 11.04
C LEU A 114 -3.07 -1.57 11.17
N GLY A 115 -2.91 -2.78 10.59
CA GLY A 115 -1.62 -3.45 10.50
C GLY A 115 -0.59 -2.64 9.72
N ALA A 116 -1.01 -1.99 8.62
CA ALA A 116 -0.14 -1.10 7.84
C ALA A 116 0.28 0.15 8.63
N LEU A 117 -0.60 0.74 9.45
CA LEU A 117 -0.22 1.85 10.34
C LEU A 117 0.88 1.44 11.31
N TYR A 118 0.75 0.28 11.98
CA TYR A 118 1.78 -0.24 12.88
C TYR A 118 3.07 -0.64 12.14
N TYR A 119 2.95 -1.15 10.91
CA TYR A 119 4.13 -1.49 10.11
C TYR A 119 4.92 -0.25 9.69
N MET A 120 4.25 0.82 9.31
CA MET A 120 4.88 2.06 8.83
C MET A 120 5.40 2.91 9.97
N GLY A 121 4.63 3.09 11.04
CA GLY A 121 5.02 3.87 12.21
C GLY A 121 5.07 5.38 11.98
N ASP A 122 4.38 5.90 10.96
CA ASP A 122 4.35 7.34 10.65
C ASP A 122 3.24 8.11 11.37
N LEU A 123 2.13 7.44 11.67
CA LEU A 123 0.98 8.00 12.41
C LEU A 123 0.79 7.40 13.80
N VAL A 124 1.35 6.22 14.04
CA VAL A 124 1.35 5.52 15.32
C VAL A 124 2.76 5.03 15.63
N GLU A 125 3.05 4.67 16.86
CA GLU A 125 4.33 4.02 17.19
C GLU A 125 4.49 2.71 16.42
N GLN A 126 5.66 2.53 15.77
CA GLN A 126 5.93 1.35 14.97
C GLN A 126 5.95 0.08 15.82
N ASP A 127 5.16 -0.91 15.42
CA ASP A 127 5.10 -2.22 16.08
C ASP A 127 4.88 -3.34 15.06
N TYR A 128 5.98 -3.96 14.65
CA TYR A 128 5.92 -5.05 13.67
C TYR A 128 5.25 -6.32 14.19
N ALA A 129 5.22 -6.54 15.51
CA ALA A 129 4.53 -7.70 16.07
C ALA A 129 3.02 -7.52 15.95
N LYS A 130 2.49 -6.35 16.33
CA LYS A 130 1.09 -6.00 16.11
C LYS A 130 0.70 -6.02 14.64
N ALA A 131 1.58 -5.48 13.78
CA ALA A 131 1.34 -5.51 12.34
C ALA A 131 1.21 -6.94 11.82
N ALA A 132 2.09 -7.86 12.25
CA ALA A 132 2.05 -9.26 11.85
C ALA A 132 0.76 -9.96 12.30
N GLU A 133 0.36 -9.77 13.57
CA GLU A 133 -0.88 -10.34 14.11
C GLU A 133 -2.12 -9.83 13.36
N LEU A 134 -2.17 -8.53 13.09
CA LEU A 134 -3.27 -7.93 12.33
C LEU A 134 -3.32 -8.41 10.88
N TYR A 135 -2.17 -8.60 10.22
CA TYR A 135 -2.13 -9.17 8.88
C TYR A 135 -2.58 -10.64 8.85
N GLU A 136 -2.23 -11.42 9.87
CA GLU A 136 -2.70 -12.81 10.00
C GLU A 136 -4.23 -12.84 10.18
N MET A 137 -4.78 -12.06 11.11
CA MET A 137 -6.23 -11.93 11.30
C MET A 137 -6.94 -11.46 10.01
N ALA A 138 -6.38 -10.49 9.30
CA ALA A 138 -6.92 -9.99 8.05
C ALA A 138 -6.91 -11.06 6.94
N ALA A 139 -5.85 -11.87 6.86
CA ALA A 139 -5.77 -12.98 5.91
C ALA A 139 -6.84 -14.04 6.20
N ASP A 140 -7.05 -14.38 7.45
CA ASP A 140 -8.09 -15.31 7.90
C ASP A 140 -9.50 -14.75 7.62
N ALA A 141 -9.67 -13.43 7.67
CA ALA A 141 -10.89 -12.74 7.27
C ALA A 141 -11.05 -12.56 5.74
N GLY A 142 -10.12 -13.10 4.94
CA GLY A 142 -10.19 -13.09 3.48
C GLY A 142 -9.61 -11.84 2.79
N CYS A 143 -8.87 -10.98 3.49
CA CYS A 143 -8.18 -9.84 2.89
C CYS A 143 -6.93 -10.28 2.14
N PHE A 144 -6.95 -10.30 0.82
CA PHE A 144 -5.84 -10.77 0.00
C PHE A 144 -4.57 -9.90 0.12
N GLN A 145 -4.71 -8.59 0.33
CA GLN A 145 -3.57 -7.70 0.50
C GLN A 145 -2.73 -8.06 1.72
N SER A 146 -3.38 -8.50 2.80
CA SER A 146 -2.69 -8.90 4.03
C SER A 146 -1.79 -10.12 3.84
N ILE A 147 -2.11 -11.03 2.90
CA ILE A 147 -1.27 -12.18 2.55
C ILE A 147 0.07 -11.69 1.99
N ILE A 148 0.05 -10.65 1.13
CA ILE A 148 1.27 -10.03 0.60
C ILE A 148 2.02 -9.31 1.70
N ASN A 149 1.33 -8.54 2.53
CA ASN A 149 1.91 -7.80 3.64
C ASN A 149 2.58 -8.73 4.66
N PHE A 150 1.99 -9.89 4.90
CA PHE A 150 2.59 -10.92 5.75
C PHE A 150 3.87 -11.50 5.12
N GLY A 151 3.90 -11.64 3.79
CA GLY A 151 5.12 -11.94 3.05
C GLY A 151 6.24 -10.92 3.29
N TYR A 152 5.92 -9.63 3.38
CA TYR A 152 6.88 -8.56 3.74
C TYR A 152 7.46 -8.75 5.14
N ILE A 153 6.64 -9.14 6.13
CA ILE A 153 7.12 -9.42 7.49
C ILE A 153 8.27 -10.44 7.46
N TYR A 154 8.10 -11.52 6.71
CA TYR A 154 9.12 -12.57 6.60
C TYR A 154 10.30 -12.15 5.70
N GLU A 155 10.06 -11.49 4.56
CA GLU A 155 11.13 -11.08 3.65
C GLU A 155 12.15 -10.18 4.34
N TYR A 156 11.65 -9.23 5.14
CA TYR A 156 12.50 -8.24 5.81
C TYR A 156 12.84 -8.60 7.26
N GLY A 157 12.34 -9.75 7.77
CA GLY A 157 12.61 -10.20 9.13
C GLY A 157 12.10 -9.22 10.19
N ARG A 158 10.92 -8.66 9.99
CA ARG A 158 10.38 -7.59 10.85
C ARG A 158 10.11 -8.05 12.29
N THR A 159 9.78 -9.33 12.48
CA THR A 159 9.57 -9.95 13.80
C THR A 159 10.71 -10.88 14.21
N GLY A 160 11.86 -10.83 13.51
CA GLY A 160 13.01 -11.69 13.80
C GLY A 160 14.06 -11.64 12.71
N LYS A 161 14.49 -12.79 12.21
CA LYS A 161 15.42 -12.88 11.07
C LYS A 161 14.63 -13.03 9.77
N PRO A 162 15.15 -12.51 8.63
CA PRO A 162 14.56 -12.75 7.32
C PRO A 162 14.38 -14.26 7.04
N ASP A 163 13.16 -14.63 6.64
CA ASP A 163 12.81 -15.99 6.21
C ASP A 163 12.26 -15.92 4.77
N HIS A 164 13.18 -15.99 3.81
CA HIS A 164 12.81 -15.90 2.41
C HIS A 164 11.97 -17.09 1.93
N ALA A 165 12.08 -18.25 2.56
CA ALA A 165 11.28 -19.43 2.21
C ALA A 165 9.81 -19.19 2.56
N LYS A 166 9.52 -18.68 3.77
CA LYS A 166 8.17 -18.29 4.15
C LYS A 166 7.65 -17.13 3.31
N ALA A 167 8.46 -16.09 3.05
CA ALA A 167 8.06 -15.00 2.17
C ALA A 167 7.66 -15.49 0.78
N TYR A 168 8.43 -16.41 0.20
CA TYR A 168 8.10 -17.03 -1.09
C TYR A 168 6.78 -17.80 -1.05
N GLN A 169 6.51 -18.55 0.03
CA GLN A 169 5.24 -19.26 0.22
C GLN A 169 4.06 -18.29 0.24
N TRP A 170 4.15 -17.19 1.02
CA TRP A 170 3.09 -16.19 1.12
C TRP A 170 2.85 -15.46 -0.21
N TYR A 171 3.89 -15.04 -0.92
CA TYR A 171 3.72 -14.42 -2.24
C TYR A 171 3.16 -15.40 -3.27
N SER A 172 3.55 -16.69 -3.20
CA SER A 172 2.99 -17.72 -4.08
C SER A 172 1.51 -17.97 -3.79
N LEU A 173 1.12 -18.00 -2.52
CA LEU A 173 -0.27 -18.11 -2.10
C LEU A 173 -1.10 -16.92 -2.60
N ALA A 174 -0.61 -15.68 -2.39
CA ALA A 174 -1.27 -14.48 -2.86
C ALA A 174 -1.48 -14.51 -4.38
N ALA A 175 -0.44 -14.84 -5.16
CA ALA A 175 -0.53 -14.91 -6.61
C ALA A 175 -1.46 -16.03 -7.12
N ALA A 176 -1.65 -17.10 -6.36
CA ALA A 176 -2.53 -18.21 -6.70
C ALA A 176 -4.00 -17.90 -6.37
N LEU A 177 -4.27 -17.19 -5.28
CA LEU A 177 -5.63 -16.85 -4.84
C LEU A 177 -6.22 -15.67 -5.63
N ALA A 178 -5.45 -14.63 -5.86
CA ALA A 178 -5.85 -13.47 -6.63
C ALA A 178 -4.66 -12.94 -7.44
N PRO A 179 -4.71 -12.96 -8.79
CA PRO A 179 -3.65 -12.41 -9.61
C PRO A 179 -3.50 -10.91 -9.31
N SER A 180 -2.42 -10.53 -8.62
CA SER A 180 -2.09 -9.14 -8.35
C SER A 180 -0.72 -8.80 -8.92
N SER A 181 -0.59 -7.59 -9.42
CA SER A 181 0.68 -7.04 -9.90
C SER A 181 1.75 -7.19 -8.82
N GLU A 182 1.42 -6.84 -7.57
CA GLU A 182 2.35 -6.85 -6.45
C GLU A 182 2.85 -8.26 -6.10
N ALA A 183 1.98 -9.24 -5.93
CA ALA A 183 2.37 -10.60 -5.61
C ALA A 183 3.29 -11.18 -6.69
N VAL A 184 2.99 -10.91 -7.97
CA VAL A 184 3.75 -11.44 -9.11
C VAL A 184 5.13 -10.79 -9.23
N TYR A 185 5.29 -9.45 -9.04
CA TYR A 185 6.64 -8.89 -9.06
C TYR A 185 7.48 -9.30 -7.85
N LYS A 186 6.85 -9.53 -6.70
CA LYS A 186 7.55 -10.05 -5.52
C LYS A 186 8.13 -11.44 -5.79
N LEU A 187 7.37 -12.31 -6.47
CA LEU A 187 7.92 -13.59 -6.95
C LEU A 187 9.07 -13.37 -7.94
N GLY A 188 8.94 -12.40 -8.85
CA GLY A 188 10.02 -11.99 -9.75
C GLY A 188 11.29 -11.59 -8.98
N ASP A 189 11.16 -10.83 -7.91
CA ASP A 189 12.28 -10.43 -7.03
C ASP A 189 12.96 -11.63 -6.37
N MET A 190 12.20 -12.68 -5.99
CA MET A 190 12.76 -13.90 -5.43
C MET A 190 13.63 -14.64 -6.45
N PHE A 191 13.15 -14.79 -7.70
CA PHE A 191 13.95 -15.39 -8.79
C PHE A 191 15.12 -14.51 -9.22
N SER A 192 14.92 -13.19 -9.30
CA SER A 192 15.99 -12.26 -9.70
C SER A 192 17.19 -12.29 -8.76
N ARG A 193 16.95 -12.48 -7.46
CA ARG A 193 17.97 -12.45 -6.41
C ARG A 193 18.40 -13.82 -5.91
N GLY A 194 17.77 -14.89 -6.37
CA GLY A 194 18.02 -16.24 -5.85
C GLY A 194 17.63 -16.41 -4.38
N ARG A 195 16.52 -15.77 -3.95
CA ARG A 195 16.03 -15.87 -2.57
C ARG A 195 14.97 -16.95 -2.47
N ALA A 196 15.15 -17.93 -1.62
CA ALA A 196 14.30 -19.12 -1.45
C ALA A 196 14.24 -20.06 -2.67
N VAL A 197 14.63 -19.60 -3.83
CA VAL A 197 14.66 -20.34 -5.10
C VAL A 197 15.97 -20.07 -5.82
N PRO A 198 16.47 -20.98 -6.69
CA PRO A 198 17.63 -20.69 -7.53
C PRO A 198 17.42 -19.42 -8.35
N GLN A 199 18.50 -18.64 -8.53
CA GLN A 199 18.43 -17.44 -9.35
C GLN A 199 18.08 -17.80 -10.80
N ASP A 200 17.08 -17.12 -11.35
CA ASP A 200 16.64 -17.25 -12.74
C ASP A 200 16.15 -15.88 -13.23
N ARG A 201 17.05 -15.14 -13.88
CA ARG A 201 16.76 -13.79 -14.38
C ARG A 201 15.74 -13.82 -15.53
N SER A 202 15.76 -14.84 -16.37
CA SER A 202 14.80 -15.01 -17.46
C SER A 202 13.38 -15.21 -16.90
N LYS A 203 13.24 -16.05 -15.88
CA LYS A 203 11.95 -16.25 -15.20
C LYS A 203 11.49 -14.99 -14.46
N ALA A 204 12.42 -14.28 -13.79
CA ALA A 204 12.13 -13.01 -13.13
C ALA A 204 11.59 -11.98 -14.14
N TYR A 205 12.22 -11.85 -15.31
CA TYR A 205 11.77 -10.95 -16.37
C TYR A 205 10.32 -11.27 -16.81
N ARG A 206 10.02 -12.55 -17.08
CA ARG A 206 8.63 -12.96 -17.43
C ARG A 206 7.61 -12.66 -16.34
N LEU A 207 7.99 -12.81 -15.07
CA LEU A 207 7.13 -12.47 -13.94
C LEU A 207 6.90 -10.95 -13.85
N TYR A 208 7.92 -10.14 -14.09
CA TYR A 208 7.77 -8.69 -14.13
C TYR A 208 6.89 -8.23 -15.31
N GLU A 209 7.03 -8.82 -16.50
CA GLU A 209 6.13 -8.57 -17.62
C GLU A 209 4.68 -8.95 -17.27
N ARG A 210 4.49 -10.12 -16.65
CA ARG A 210 3.17 -10.52 -16.18
C ARG A 210 2.60 -9.59 -15.12
N SER A 211 3.44 -9.10 -14.21
CA SER A 211 3.04 -8.10 -13.20
C SER A 211 2.61 -6.80 -13.87
N LEU A 212 3.33 -6.34 -14.89
CA LEU A 212 3.00 -5.14 -15.65
C LEU A 212 1.65 -5.27 -16.37
N GLU A 213 1.33 -6.45 -16.93
CA GLU A 213 0.04 -6.76 -17.55
C GLU A 213 -1.12 -6.75 -16.55
N LEU A 214 -0.87 -7.09 -15.29
CA LEU A 214 -1.87 -7.14 -14.23
C LEU A 214 -2.09 -5.79 -13.57
N ALA A 215 -1.19 -4.82 -13.77
CA ALA A 215 -1.27 -3.49 -13.16
C ALA A 215 -2.48 -2.73 -13.71
N ARG A 216 -3.25 -2.13 -12.81
CA ARG A 216 -4.53 -1.46 -13.12
C ARG A 216 -4.39 0.04 -13.30
N ASP A 217 -3.35 0.62 -12.70
CA ASP A 217 -3.07 2.05 -12.72
C ASP A 217 -1.56 2.33 -12.75
N ASP A 218 -1.19 3.60 -12.84
CA ASP A 218 0.21 4.03 -12.94
C ASP A 218 1.01 3.76 -11.65
N ALA A 219 0.38 3.75 -10.48
CA ALA A 219 1.04 3.41 -9.23
C ALA A 219 1.45 1.93 -9.20
N GLU A 220 0.55 1.02 -9.59
CA GLU A 220 0.84 -0.42 -9.70
C GLU A 220 1.89 -0.72 -10.78
N ILE A 221 1.94 0.09 -11.86
CA ILE A 221 2.94 -0.05 -12.94
C ILE A 221 4.35 0.26 -12.46
N ALA A 222 4.53 1.17 -11.53
CA ALA A 222 5.84 1.72 -11.17
C ALA A 222 6.86 0.63 -10.77
N GLN A 223 6.45 -0.32 -9.95
CA GLN A 223 7.35 -1.34 -9.43
C GLN A 223 7.83 -2.36 -10.49
N PRO A 224 6.96 -3.00 -11.28
CA PRO A 224 7.41 -3.89 -12.36
C PRO A 224 8.15 -3.12 -13.46
N ALA A 225 7.73 -1.90 -13.81
CA ALA A 225 8.36 -1.09 -14.85
C ALA A 225 9.83 -0.81 -14.55
N ILE A 226 10.21 -0.39 -13.34
CA ILE A 226 11.61 -0.18 -12.95
C ILE A 226 12.42 -1.45 -13.12
N ARG A 227 11.89 -2.60 -12.72
CA ARG A 227 12.57 -3.89 -12.78
C ARG A 227 12.81 -4.34 -14.21
N ILE A 228 11.79 -4.24 -15.07
CA ILE A 228 11.92 -4.53 -16.50
C ILE A 228 12.91 -3.57 -17.13
N ALA A 229 12.78 -2.27 -16.91
CA ALA A 229 13.64 -1.25 -17.47
C ALA A 229 15.10 -1.46 -17.10
N SER A 230 15.39 -1.79 -15.84
CA SER A 230 16.75 -2.09 -15.40
C SER A 230 17.36 -3.31 -16.09
N MET A 231 16.53 -4.31 -16.39
CA MET A 231 16.99 -5.51 -17.12
C MET A 231 17.22 -5.23 -18.61
N LEU A 232 16.42 -4.36 -19.23
CA LEU A 232 16.53 -4.00 -20.65
C LEU A 232 17.78 -3.17 -20.98
N ILE A 233 18.39 -2.49 -20.01
CA ILE A 233 19.63 -1.74 -20.17
C ILE A 233 20.86 -2.44 -19.57
N ASP A 234 20.66 -3.59 -18.93
CA ASP A 234 21.75 -4.38 -18.35
C ASP A 234 22.59 -5.00 -19.48
N PRO A 235 23.92 -4.79 -19.53
CA PRO A 235 24.78 -5.39 -20.55
C PRO A 235 24.76 -6.92 -20.52
N ASP A 236 24.47 -7.54 -19.37
CA ASP A 236 24.43 -9.00 -19.22
C ASP A 236 23.06 -9.61 -19.56
N ALA A 237 22.06 -8.80 -19.89
CA ALA A 237 20.70 -9.26 -20.22
C ALA A 237 20.65 -10.31 -21.35
N PRO A 238 21.42 -10.19 -22.45
CA PRO A 238 21.41 -11.18 -23.53
C PRO A 238 21.84 -12.57 -23.08
N SER A 239 22.72 -12.68 -22.09
CA SER A 239 23.15 -13.98 -21.53
C SER A 239 21.99 -14.72 -20.82
N CYS A 240 20.95 -14.00 -20.46
CA CYS A 240 19.73 -14.52 -19.83
C CYS A 240 18.55 -14.61 -20.82
N GLY A 241 18.78 -14.42 -22.12
CA GLY A 241 17.74 -14.43 -23.15
C GLY A 241 16.80 -13.21 -23.10
N ILE A 242 17.29 -12.06 -22.62
CA ILE A 242 16.59 -10.79 -22.57
C ILE A 242 17.24 -9.83 -23.54
N ASP A 243 16.52 -9.46 -24.61
CA ASP A 243 17.03 -8.53 -25.60
C ASP A 243 17.15 -7.12 -25.02
N ARG A 244 18.30 -6.50 -25.22
CA ARG A 244 18.55 -5.11 -24.82
C ARG A 244 17.63 -4.18 -25.59
N ASN A 245 16.95 -3.28 -24.88
CA ASN A 245 16.05 -2.28 -25.48
C ASN A 245 16.03 -0.99 -24.68
N PRO A 246 17.02 -0.09 -24.88
CA PRO A 246 17.11 1.15 -24.14
C PRO A 246 15.90 2.09 -24.36
N LEU A 247 15.30 2.09 -25.54
CA LEU A 247 14.13 2.92 -25.83
C LEU A 247 12.91 2.49 -25.01
N ARG A 248 12.64 1.18 -24.95
CA ARG A 248 11.60 0.62 -24.08
C ARG A 248 11.90 0.87 -22.61
N ALA A 249 13.15 0.74 -22.20
CA ALA A 249 13.57 1.01 -20.83
C ALA A 249 13.30 2.47 -20.45
N LEU A 250 13.63 3.43 -21.32
CA LEU A 250 13.34 4.86 -21.10
C LEU A 250 11.84 5.09 -20.88
N ALA A 251 11.01 4.55 -21.75
CA ALA A 251 9.54 4.68 -21.62
C ALA A 251 9.00 4.08 -20.31
N LEU A 252 9.53 2.93 -19.89
CA LEU A 252 9.13 2.28 -18.64
C LEU A 252 9.58 3.05 -17.40
N TYR A 253 10.78 3.62 -17.39
CA TYR A 253 11.23 4.48 -16.31
C TYR A 253 10.41 5.76 -16.20
N GLN A 254 10.00 6.37 -17.33
CA GLN A 254 9.11 7.53 -17.35
C GLN A 254 7.74 7.20 -16.74
N ARG A 255 7.14 6.07 -17.11
CA ARG A 255 5.88 5.61 -16.50
C ARG A 255 6.05 5.32 -15.00
N ALA A 256 7.16 4.71 -14.62
CA ALA A 256 7.45 4.45 -13.21
C ALA A 256 7.60 5.76 -12.40
N GLU A 257 8.21 6.79 -12.98
CA GLU A 257 8.30 8.11 -12.34
C GLU A 257 6.91 8.69 -12.05
N ILE A 258 5.98 8.61 -13.01
CA ILE A 258 4.61 9.09 -12.85
C ILE A 258 3.93 8.38 -11.67
N GLY A 259 3.93 7.04 -11.67
CA GLY A 259 3.30 6.26 -10.59
C GLY A 259 3.92 6.52 -9.22
N LEU A 260 5.25 6.62 -9.13
CA LEU A 260 5.93 6.91 -7.86
C LEU A 260 5.63 8.32 -7.34
N ARG A 261 5.43 9.30 -8.23
CA ARG A 261 5.01 10.65 -7.83
C ARG A 261 3.58 10.65 -7.28
N ILE A 262 2.68 9.87 -7.88
CA ILE A 262 1.32 9.65 -7.37
C ILE A 262 1.39 9.01 -5.97
N ASP A 263 2.15 7.94 -5.80
CA ASP A 263 2.30 7.28 -4.50
C ASP A 263 2.85 8.22 -3.43
N ILE A 264 3.87 9.02 -3.76
CA ILE A 264 4.47 9.98 -2.83
C ILE A 264 3.47 11.10 -2.48
N ALA A 265 2.70 11.60 -3.44
CA ALA A 265 1.64 12.57 -3.19
C ALA A 265 0.57 12.01 -2.26
N ASN A 266 0.23 10.72 -2.42
CA ASN A 266 -0.67 9.98 -1.53
C ASN A 266 -0.04 9.62 -0.16
N GLY A 267 1.15 10.16 0.15
CA GLY A 267 1.80 10.01 1.45
C GLY A 267 2.75 8.84 1.59
N MET A 268 3.02 8.05 0.54
CA MET A 268 3.96 6.93 0.56
C MET A 268 5.40 7.43 0.34
N THR A 269 5.89 8.28 1.24
CA THR A 269 7.19 8.98 1.12
C THR A 269 8.40 8.05 1.08
N TYR A 270 8.25 6.80 1.54
CA TYR A 270 9.28 5.77 1.46
C TYR A 270 9.67 5.38 0.02
N TYR A 271 8.86 5.73 -0.97
CA TYR A 271 9.19 5.54 -2.38
C TYR A 271 10.15 6.60 -2.95
N ALA A 272 10.55 7.62 -2.20
CA ALA A 272 11.49 8.65 -2.65
C ALA A 272 12.81 8.08 -3.19
N LYS A 273 13.31 6.97 -2.61
CA LYS A 273 14.49 6.27 -3.13
C LYS A 273 14.22 5.64 -4.50
N ARG A 274 13.06 5.01 -4.68
CA ARG A 274 12.66 4.40 -5.96
C ARG A 274 12.46 5.45 -7.07
N LEU A 275 11.93 6.62 -6.71
CA LEU A 275 11.80 7.73 -7.63
C LEU A 275 13.17 8.19 -8.15
N ARG A 276 14.18 8.31 -7.29
CA ARG A 276 15.55 8.62 -7.73
C ARG A 276 16.11 7.54 -8.65
N GLU A 277 15.94 6.26 -8.31
CA GLU A 277 16.36 5.13 -9.16
C GLU A 277 15.70 5.20 -10.56
N ALA A 278 14.43 5.57 -10.65
CA ALA A 278 13.73 5.73 -11.92
C ALA A 278 14.28 6.90 -12.74
N ILE A 279 14.56 8.04 -12.11
CA ILE A 279 15.13 9.23 -12.79
C ILE A 279 16.55 8.93 -13.29
N GLU A 280 17.41 8.36 -12.46
CA GLU A 280 18.77 7.94 -12.85
C GLU A 280 18.74 6.89 -13.97
N GLY A 281 17.75 5.98 -13.93
CA GLY A 281 17.51 5.00 -14.96
C GLY A 281 17.12 5.61 -16.31
N GLN A 282 16.31 6.68 -16.30
CA GLN A 282 15.97 7.43 -17.52
C GLN A 282 17.22 8.05 -18.17
N GLU A 283 18.09 8.66 -17.37
CA GLU A 283 19.34 9.26 -17.88
C GLU A 283 20.21 8.21 -18.56
N LYS A 284 20.45 7.08 -17.90
CA LYS A 284 21.22 5.96 -18.46
C LYS A 284 20.59 5.40 -19.73
N ALA A 285 19.26 5.22 -19.74
CA ALA A 285 18.56 4.69 -20.91
C ALA A 285 18.65 5.68 -22.09
N ARG A 286 18.57 6.99 -21.85
CA ARG A 286 18.69 8.03 -22.87
C ARG A 286 20.09 8.04 -23.50
N GLU A 287 21.14 7.99 -22.68
CA GLU A 287 22.51 7.90 -23.16
C GLU A 287 22.72 6.67 -24.08
N LEU A 288 22.14 5.52 -23.71
CA LEU A 288 22.24 4.32 -24.54
C LEU A 288 21.45 4.44 -25.84
N VAL A 289 20.29 5.09 -25.87
CA VAL A 289 19.52 5.36 -27.10
C VAL A 289 20.34 6.28 -28.02
N GLU A 290 20.97 7.32 -27.49
CA GLU A 290 21.82 8.24 -28.26
C GLU A 290 23.04 7.52 -28.84
N MET A 291 23.69 6.65 -28.07
CA MET A 291 24.82 5.83 -28.54
C MET A 291 24.41 4.87 -29.66
N ASP A 292 23.27 4.19 -29.51
CA ASP A 292 22.78 3.25 -30.52
C ASP A 292 22.43 3.98 -31.84
N ASN A 293 21.83 5.18 -31.79
CA ASN A 293 21.53 6.01 -32.95
C ASN A 293 22.85 6.48 -33.67
N PHE A 294 23.89 6.82 -32.90
CA PHE A 294 25.16 7.24 -33.47
C PHE A 294 25.89 6.11 -34.22
N VAL A 295 25.65 4.84 -33.85
CA VAL A 295 26.21 3.67 -34.51
C VAL A 295 25.47 3.34 -35.80
N ILE A 296 24.18 3.65 -35.91
CA ILE A 296 23.36 3.39 -37.11
C ILE A 296 23.68 4.40 -38.23
N ASP A 297 24.09 5.62 -37.90
CA ASP A 297 24.42 6.70 -38.86
C ASP A 297 25.84 6.62 -39.41
N ARG A 298 26.62 5.53 -39.14
CA ARG A 298 27.93 5.25 -39.68
C ARG A 298 27.96 3.98 -40.55
#